data_6d7a29349b54298c519f0e056d19af2a
#
_entry.id   6d7a29349b54298c519f0e056d19af2a
#
_cell.length_a   1.000
_cell.length_b   1.000
_cell.length_c   1.000
_cell.angle_alpha   90.00
_cell.angle_beta   90.00
_cell.angle_gamma   90.00
#
_symmetry.space_group_name_H-M   'P 1'
#
loop_
_entity.id
_entity.type
_entity.pdbx_description
1 polymer ?
#
loop_
_entity_poly.entity_id
_entity_poly.type
_entity_poly.pdbx_seq_one_letter_code
_entity_poly.pdbx_strand_id
1 'polypeptide(L)'
;MLAYDIPSAENLRCFLAAARHLSFRRAADEVALTPAAFGQRIRQMEERMGHSLFTRTTRSVRLTRAGMSLVPVAEDALVHARRCVEVVRSGQEPPIHLMVGTRFELGMSWLLPALIDLERERPTWQVETDFGSGRDILSRLERGEVDAIVTSTPVARASWTADYLHPETYRFVASPRLLERQPLAAPEDAHGHTLLDINDTLPLARYLLDGGGAPLRFGSVRACGAGAAILELLKAERGVAVMPEYMVEDALESGELVELLPELERLSDSFRLIYRRDHPLKDALADLAGVLRATPLTHQL
;
A
#
# COMPACT_ATOMS: atom_id res chain seq x y z
N MET A 1 7.65 25.50 10.75
CA MET A 1 6.60 25.34 9.70
C MET A 1 7.05 26.19 8.53
N LEU A 2 7.60 25.58 7.48
CA LEU A 2 7.94 26.29 6.25
C LEU A 2 6.61 26.72 5.61
N ALA A 3 6.38 28.04 5.52
CA ALA A 3 5.25 28.58 4.79
C ALA A 3 5.51 28.34 3.30
N TYR A 4 5.12 27.15 2.79
CA TYR A 4 5.02 26.95 1.35
C TYR A 4 3.94 27.89 0.84
N ASP A 5 4.31 28.70 -0.16
CA ASP A 5 3.38 29.60 -0.83
C ASP A 5 2.47 28.78 -1.72
N ILE A 6 1.37 28.30 -1.14
CA ILE A 6 0.45 27.35 -1.79
C ILE A 6 -0.25 28.07 -2.94
N PRO A 7 -0.23 27.53 -4.17
CA PRO A 7 -0.91 28.13 -5.30
C PRO A 7 -2.44 28.12 -5.09
N SER A 8 -3.11 29.21 -5.40
CA SER A 8 -4.57 29.28 -5.34
C SER A 8 -5.24 28.39 -6.39
N ALA A 9 -6.49 27.97 -6.14
CA ALA A 9 -7.26 27.19 -7.12
C ALA A 9 -7.32 27.88 -8.50
N GLU A 10 -7.37 29.22 -8.56
CA GLU A 10 -7.33 29.96 -9.81
C GLU A 10 -5.97 29.84 -10.51
N ASN A 11 -4.85 29.84 -9.76
CA ASN A 11 -3.53 29.64 -10.34
C ASN A 11 -3.40 28.24 -10.94
N LEU A 12 -3.90 27.21 -10.22
CA LEU A 12 -3.93 25.83 -10.73
C LEU A 12 -4.82 25.70 -11.97
N ARG A 13 -5.98 26.36 -12.02
CA ARG A 13 -6.83 26.40 -13.22
C ARG A 13 -6.10 27.02 -14.41
N CYS A 14 -5.43 28.15 -14.21
CA CYS A 14 -4.63 28.78 -15.26
C CYS A 14 -3.48 27.88 -15.75
N PHE A 15 -2.78 27.23 -14.81
CA PHE A 15 -1.71 26.30 -15.14
C PHE A 15 -2.22 25.13 -15.99
N LEU A 16 -3.32 24.47 -15.58
CA LEU A 16 -3.90 23.34 -16.33
C LEU A 16 -4.45 23.76 -17.70
N ALA A 17 -5.06 24.95 -17.82
CA ALA A 17 -5.46 25.49 -19.12
C ALA A 17 -4.25 25.68 -20.04
N ALA A 18 -3.14 26.23 -19.51
CA ALA A 18 -1.90 26.37 -20.26
C ALA A 18 -1.28 25.03 -20.67
N ALA A 19 -1.33 24.03 -19.76
CA ALA A 19 -0.83 22.67 -20.02
C ALA A 19 -1.63 21.96 -21.11
N ARG A 20 -2.95 22.14 -21.12
CA ARG A 20 -3.87 21.55 -22.11
C ARG A 20 -3.72 22.16 -23.50
N HIS A 21 -3.70 23.49 -23.57
CA HIS A 21 -3.67 24.20 -24.88
C HIS A 21 -2.28 24.38 -25.47
N LEU A 22 -1.23 24.32 -24.66
CA LEU A 22 0.15 24.69 -25.04
C LEU A 22 0.22 26.04 -25.78
N SER A 23 -0.71 26.94 -25.44
CA SER A 23 -0.92 28.27 -26.01
C SER A 23 -1.52 29.19 -24.96
N PHE A 24 -0.77 30.17 -24.51
CA PHE A 24 -1.22 31.12 -23.51
C PHE A 24 -2.41 31.97 -23.93
N ARG A 25 -2.56 32.24 -25.23
CA ARG A 25 -3.71 32.95 -25.76
C ARG A 25 -4.99 32.11 -25.60
N ARG A 26 -4.98 30.86 -26.09
CA ARG A 26 -6.13 29.95 -25.94
C ARG A 26 -6.46 29.64 -24.49
N ALA A 27 -5.42 29.47 -23.66
CA ALA A 27 -5.62 29.23 -22.22
C ALA A 27 -6.23 30.46 -21.52
N ALA A 28 -5.82 31.66 -21.88
CA ALA A 28 -6.40 32.90 -21.38
C ALA A 28 -7.88 33.03 -21.75
N ASP A 29 -8.23 32.71 -22.99
CA ASP A 29 -9.62 32.71 -23.48
C ASP A 29 -10.50 31.70 -22.66
N GLU A 30 -9.98 30.49 -22.38
CA GLU A 30 -10.70 29.46 -21.57
C GLU A 30 -11.02 29.96 -20.15
N VAL A 31 -10.09 30.68 -19.53
CA VAL A 31 -10.28 31.13 -18.13
C VAL A 31 -10.79 32.57 -18.01
N ALA A 32 -11.23 33.14 -19.11
CA ALA A 32 -11.77 34.52 -19.24
C ALA A 32 -10.80 35.60 -18.70
N LEU A 33 -9.52 35.48 -19.05
CA LEU A 33 -8.47 36.46 -18.74
C LEU A 33 -7.89 37.07 -20.02
N THR A 34 -7.34 38.30 -19.87
CA THR A 34 -6.50 38.83 -20.96
C THR A 34 -5.18 38.06 -21.05
N PRO A 35 -4.58 37.90 -22.24
CA PRO A 35 -3.28 37.22 -22.38
C PRO A 35 -2.16 37.79 -21.49
N ALA A 36 -2.18 39.11 -21.26
CA ALA A 36 -1.23 39.79 -20.39
C ALA A 36 -1.41 39.36 -18.90
N ALA A 37 -2.65 39.43 -18.43
CA ALA A 37 -3.00 39.02 -17.04
C ALA A 37 -2.71 37.51 -16.81
N PHE A 38 -3.07 36.69 -17.80
CA PHE A 38 -2.78 35.26 -17.77
C PHE A 38 -1.26 34.99 -17.67
N GLY A 39 -0.48 35.59 -18.55
CA GLY A 39 0.97 35.44 -18.56
C GLY A 39 1.64 35.91 -17.25
N GLN A 40 1.12 37.00 -16.65
CA GLN A 40 1.57 37.48 -15.35
C GLN A 40 1.25 36.48 -14.22
N ARG A 41 0.04 35.91 -14.22
CA ARG A 41 -0.38 34.92 -13.21
C ARG A 41 0.48 33.67 -13.25
N ILE A 42 0.76 33.12 -14.44
CA ILE A 42 1.67 31.97 -14.58
C ILE A 42 3.08 32.33 -14.11
N ARG A 43 3.58 33.51 -14.44
CA ARG A 43 4.90 33.96 -14.02
C ARG A 43 5.01 34.08 -12.50
N GLN A 44 4.03 34.68 -11.84
CA GLN A 44 3.97 34.76 -10.39
C GLN A 44 3.91 33.37 -9.73
N MET A 45 3.20 32.42 -10.34
CA MET A 45 3.17 31.05 -9.84
C MET A 45 4.54 30.37 -9.95
N GLU A 46 5.23 30.53 -11.11
CA GLU A 46 6.59 30.01 -11.32
C GLU A 46 7.61 30.63 -10.33
N GLU A 47 7.52 31.94 -10.11
CA GLU A 47 8.38 32.67 -9.15
C GLU A 47 8.19 32.18 -7.72
N ARG A 48 6.94 31.98 -7.28
CA ARG A 48 6.63 31.48 -5.93
C ARG A 48 7.07 30.03 -5.72
N MET A 49 6.95 29.18 -6.77
CA MET A 49 7.39 27.79 -6.72
C MET A 49 8.92 27.64 -6.92
N GLY A 50 9.63 28.70 -7.33
CA GLY A 50 11.06 28.66 -7.61
C GLY A 50 11.44 27.85 -8.83
N HIS A 51 10.46 27.44 -9.65
CA HIS A 51 10.67 26.62 -10.84
C HIS A 51 9.83 27.08 -12.01
N SER A 52 10.44 27.11 -13.21
CA SER A 52 9.69 27.31 -14.44
C SER A 52 8.85 26.07 -14.76
N LEU A 53 7.55 26.26 -15.00
CA LEU A 53 6.61 25.19 -15.37
C LEU A 53 6.48 25.07 -16.89
N PHE A 54 6.80 26.15 -17.63
CA PHE A 54 6.77 26.21 -19.08
C PHE A 54 8.09 26.71 -19.65
N THR A 55 8.53 26.08 -20.74
CA THR A 55 9.50 26.68 -21.68
C THR A 55 8.74 27.42 -22.77
N ARG A 56 9.18 28.67 -23.05
CA ARG A 56 8.51 29.57 -23.97
C ARG A 56 9.49 30.04 -25.03
N THR A 57 9.08 29.92 -26.26
CA THR A 57 9.73 30.59 -27.42
C THR A 57 8.71 31.49 -28.11
N THR A 58 9.13 32.31 -29.06
CA THR A 58 8.20 33.11 -29.88
C THR A 58 7.22 32.26 -30.68
N ARG A 59 7.47 30.93 -30.81
CA ARG A 59 6.68 30.03 -31.68
C ARG A 59 6.04 28.87 -30.92
N SER A 60 6.42 28.61 -29.67
CA SER A 60 5.91 27.43 -28.95
C SER A 60 5.92 27.60 -27.43
N VAL A 61 4.96 26.97 -26.77
CA VAL A 61 4.89 26.76 -25.30
C VAL A 61 4.94 25.26 -25.08
N ARG A 62 5.79 24.81 -24.16
CA ARG A 62 5.91 23.40 -23.75
C ARG A 62 6.04 23.30 -22.24
N LEU A 63 5.55 22.22 -21.65
CA LEU A 63 5.79 21.93 -20.25
C LEU A 63 7.26 21.60 -20.00
N THR A 64 7.79 22.07 -18.88
CA THR A 64 9.05 21.57 -18.30
C THR A 64 8.81 20.23 -17.60
N ARG A 65 9.88 19.57 -17.13
CA ARG A 65 9.74 18.38 -16.26
C ARG A 65 8.93 18.68 -15.01
N ALA A 66 9.18 19.82 -14.35
CA ALA A 66 8.40 20.26 -13.20
C ALA A 66 6.92 20.50 -13.55
N GLY A 67 6.66 21.14 -14.71
CA GLY A 67 5.29 21.31 -15.20
C GLY A 67 4.58 19.98 -15.45
N MET A 68 5.25 19.01 -16.10
CA MET A 68 4.66 17.68 -16.32
C MET A 68 4.32 16.95 -15.00
N SER A 69 5.19 17.01 -14.01
CA SER A 69 4.95 16.42 -12.70
C SER A 69 3.83 17.11 -11.92
N LEU A 70 3.61 18.41 -12.15
CA LEU A 70 2.57 19.17 -11.46
C LEU A 70 1.17 18.92 -12.02
N VAL A 71 1.03 18.50 -13.29
CA VAL A 71 -0.30 18.32 -13.93
C VAL A 71 -1.22 17.43 -13.09
N PRO A 72 -0.88 16.16 -12.79
CA PRO A 72 -1.78 15.29 -12.04
C PRO A 72 -2.11 15.85 -10.65
N VAL A 73 -1.12 16.39 -9.94
CA VAL A 73 -1.32 16.96 -8.60
C VAL A 73 -2.24 18.18 -8.61
N ALA A 74 -2.15 19.01 -9.66
CA ALA A 74 -3.01 20.18 -9.82
C ALA A 74 -4.46 19.79 -10.16
N GLU A 75 -4.65 18.72 -10.94
CA GLU A 75 -5.98 18.16 -11.25
C GLU A 75 -6.65 17.65 -9.98
N ASP A 76 -5.97 16.86 -9.17
CA ASP A 76 -6.45 16.33 -7.90
C ASP A 76 -6.80 17.46 -6.91
N ALA A 77 -5.93 18.46 -6.79
CA ALA A 77 -6.18 19.60 -5.92
C ALA A 77 -7.48 20.36 -6.30
N LEU A 78 -7.75 20.52 -7.61
CA LEU A 78 -8.99 21.16 -8.07
C LEU A 78 -10.23 20.28 -7.87
N VAL A 79 -10.12 18.97 -7.98
CA VAL A 79 -11.20 18.05 -7.62
C VAL A 79 -11.58 18.22 -6.16
N HIS A 80 -10.61 18.22 -5.25
CA HIS A 80 -10.84 18.42 -3.82
C HIS A 80 -11.38 19.82 -3.49
N ALA A 81 -10.89 20.86 -4.17
CA ALA A 81 -11.44 22.21 -3.99
C ALA A 81 -12.92 22.33 -4.43
N ARG A 82 -13.33 21.63 -5.49
CA ARG A 82 -14.76 21.57 -5.90
C ARG A 82 -15.63 20.87 -4.85
N ARG A 83 -15.11 19.77 -4.28
CA ARG A 83 -15.78 19.04 -3.22
C ARG A 83 -16.11 19.91 -2.00
N CYS A 84 -15.23 20.85 -1.63
CA CYS A 84 -15.51 21.79 -0.54
C CYS A 84 -16.81 22.56 -0.79
N VAL A 85 -17.10 22.94 -2.03
CA VAL A 85 -18.34 23.65 -2.39
C VAL A 85 -19.54 22.70 -2.39
N GLU A 86 -19.38 21.49 -2.87
CA GLU A 86 -20.45 20.48 -2.95
C GLU A 86 -20.91 20.05 -1.57
N VAL A 87 -20.00 19.80 -0.64
CA VAL A 87 -20.29 19.45 0.77
C VAL A 87 -21.15 20.53 1.43
N VAL A 88 -20.77 21.81 1.27
CA VAL A 88 -21.53 22.91 1.86
C VAL A 88 -22.92 23.07 1.23
N ARG A 89 -23.05 22.79 -0.07
CA ARG A 89 -24.32 22.91 -0.80
C ARG A 89 -25.26 21.75 -0.58
N SER A 90 -24.77 20.54 -0.43
CA SER A 90 -25.58 19.33 -0.29
C SER A 90 -26.17 19.18 1.13
N GLY A 91 -25.55 19.77 2.15
CA GLY A 91 -25.89 19.52 3.55
C GLY A 91 -25.73 18.07 3.99
N GLN A 92 -25.15 17.22 3.12
CA GLN A 92 -24.83 15.82 3.41
C GLN A 92 -23.45 15.74 4.05
N GLU A 93 -23.24 14.74 4.88
CA GLU A 93 -21.89 14.41 5.36
C GLU A 93 -20.95 14.18 4.16
N PRO A 94 -19.76 14.77 4.19
CA PRO A 94 -18.81 14.60 3.10
C PRO A 94 -18.46 13.13 2.94
N PRO A 95 -18.36 12.60 1.71
CA PRO A 95 -17.92 11.26 1.51
C PRO A 95 -16.51 11.08 2.09
N ILE A 96 -16.30 9.96 2.78
CA ILE A 96 -15.01 9.58 3.33
C ILE A 96 -14.20 8.95 2.20
N HIS A 97 -13.04 9.53 1.92
CA HIS A 97 -12.07 8.98 0.99
C HIS A 97 -10.80 8.65 1.75
N LEU A 98 -10.37 7.41 1.67
CA LEU A 98 -9.16 6.91 2.29
C LEU A 98 -8.34 6.12 1.28
N MET A 99 -7.02 6.27 1.35
CA MET A 99 -6.05 5.43 0.66
C MET A 99 -5.35 4.55 1.69
N VAL A 100 -5.51 3.23 1.57
CA VAL A 100 -4.91 2.27 2.52
C VAL A 100 -3.83 1.43 1.82
N GLY A 101 -2.59 1.57 2.30
CA GLY A 101 -1.45 0.80 1.81
C GLY A 101 -1.36 -0.58 2.46
N THR A 102 -1.03 -1.61 1.70
CA THR A 102 -0.80 -2.97 2.22
C THR A 102 0.08 -3.81 1.29
N ARG A 103 0.52 -4.99 1.75
CA ARG A 103 1.17 -5.99 0.90
C ARG A 103 0.15 -6.61 -0.05
N PHE A 104 0.61 -6.99 -1.25
CA PHE A 104 -0.27 -7.49 -2.30
C PHE A 104 -1.14 -8.68 -1.85
N GLU A 105 -0.53 -9.70 -1.27
CA GLU A 105 -1.23 -10.92 -0.87
C GLU A 105 -2.33 -10.63 0.17
N LEU A 106 -1.97 -9.93 1.24
CA LEU A 106 -2.92 -9.56 2.29
C LEU A 106 -4.03 -8.65 1.75
N GLY A 107 -3.66 -7.74 0.85
CA GLY A 107 -4.60 -6.82 0.24
C GLY A 107 -5.62 -7.51 -0.63
N MET A 108 -5.20 -8.45 -1.48
CA MET A 108 -6.08 -9.17 -2.39
C MET A 108 -6.95 -10.20 -1.68
N SER A 109 -6.37 -10.95 -0.73
CA SER A 109 -7.09 -12.06 -0.09
C SER A 109 -8.04 -11.63 1.03
N TRP A 110 -7.79 -10.51 1.68
CA TRP A 110 -8.56 -10.11 2.87
C TRP A 110 -9.02 -8.65 2.86
N LEU A 111 -8.08 -7.68 2.66
CA LEU A 111 -8.43 -6.27 2.81
C LEU A 111 -9.44 -5.81 1.75
N LEU A 112 -9.20 -6.11 0.48
CA LEU A 112 -10.08 -5.68 -0.61
C LEU A 112 -11.50 -6.28 -0.50
N PRO A 113 -11.71 -7.57 -0.22
CA PRO A 113 -13.03 -8.11 0.08
C PRO A 113 -13.73 -7.37 1.24
N ALA A 114 -13.02 -7.13 2.35
CA ALA A 114 -13.56 -6.39 3.50
C ALA A 114 -13.98 -4.96 3.14
N LEU A 115 -13.20 -4.28 2.30
CA LEU A 115 -13.52 -2.92 1.84
C LEU A 115 -14.72 -2.89 0.89
N ILE A 116 -14.86 -3.88 0.01
CA ILE A 116 -16.02 -4.01 -0.87
C ILE A 116 -17.30 -4.16 -0.05
N ASP A 117 -17.29 -4.97 1.00
CA ASP A 117 -18.44 -5.15 1.88
C ASP A 117 -18.72 -3.88 2.71
N LEU A 118 -17.68 -3.22 3.21
CA LEU A 118 -17.81 -1.93 3.90
C LEU A 118 -18.48 -0.87 3.01
N GLU A 119 -18.06 -0.74 1.75
CA GLU A 119 -18.63 0.25 0.82
C GLU A 119 -20.08 -0.06 0.45
N ARG A 120 -20.49 -1.33 0.45
CA ARG A 120 -21.90 -1.72 0.28
C ARG A 120 -22.77 -1.28 1.48
N GLU A 121 -22.24 -1.43 2.69
CA GLU A 121 -22.92 -1.04 3.91
C GLU A 121 -22.91 0.48 4.13
N ARG A 122 -21.84 1.14 3.69
CA ARG A 122 -21.60 2.57 3.85
C ARG A 122 -21.29 3.25 2.50
N PRO A 123 -22.28 3.55 1.67
CA PRO A 123 -22.08 4.08 0.31
C PRO A 123 -21.36 5.44 0.24
N THR A 124 -21.23 6.14 1.35
CA THR A 124 -20.46 7.40 1.46
C THR A 124 -18.97 7.18 1.67
N TRP A 125 -18.54 5.94 1.89
CA TRP A 125 -17.14 5.58 2.01
C TRP A 125 -16.58 5.15 0.65
N GLN A 126 -15.36 5.58 0.37
CA GLN A 126 -14.55 5.15 -0.78
C GLN A 126 -13.14 4.89 -0.23
N VAL A 127 -12.75 3.63 -0.24
CA VAL A 127 -11.45 3.23 0.31
C VAL A 127 -10.63 2.57 -0.80
N GLU A 128 -9.67 3.33 -1.28
CA GLU A 128 -8.74 2.85 -2.30
C GLU A 128 -7.59 2.07 -1.65
N THR A 129 -7.07 1.08 -2.37
CA THR A 129 -5.93 0.28 -1.91
C THR A 129 -4.67 0.60 -2.70
N ASP A 130 -3.55 0.74 -2.00
CA ASP A 130 -2.23 0.91 -2.58
C ASP A 130 -1.34 -0.27 -2.21
N PHE A 131 -0.78 -0.95 -3.22
CA PHE A 131 0.01 -2.15 -3.02
C PHE A 131 1.50 -1.89 -3.10
N GLY A 132 2.26 -2.47 -2.17
CA GLY A 132 3.70 -2.33 -2.17
C GLY A 132 4.40 -3.29 -1.21
N SER A 133 5.72 -3.25 -1.19
CA SER A 133 6.49 -3.93 -0.15
C SER A 133 6.28 -3.24 1.21
N GLY A 134 6.49 -3.97 2.31
CA GLY A 134 6.32 -3.40 3.66
C GLY A 134 7.15 -2.12 3.89
N ARG A 135 8.32 -2.01 3.27
CA ARG A 135 9.17 -0.81 3.34
C ARG A 135 8.62 0.34 2.48
N ASP A 136 8.09 0.02 1.30
CA ASP A 136 7.55 1.03 0.38
C ASP A 136 6.27 1.66 0.95
N ILE A 137 5.32 0.84 1.43
CA ILE A 137 4.07 1.34 2.02
C ILE A 137 4.32 2.20 3.26
N LEU A 138 5.30 1.82 4.10
CA LEU A 138 5.71 2.62 5.25
C LEU A 138 6.24 3.99 4.82
N SER A 139 7.10 4.02 3.80
CA SER A 139 7.64 5.25 3.24
C SER A 139 6.54 6.15 2.64
N ARG A 140 5.50 5.57 2.02
CA ARG A 140 4.35 6.33 1.51
C ARG A 140 3.51 6.94 2.62
N LEU A 141 3.28 6.19 3.72
CA LEU A 141 2.62 6.75 4.91
C LEU A 141 3.42 7.92 5.50
N GLU A 142 4.75 7.82 5.56
CA GLU A 142 5.62 8.90 6.02
C GLU A 142 5.49 10.18 5.18
N ARG A 143 5.34 10.03 3.86
CA ARG A 143 5.17 11.15 2.94
C ARG A 143 3.73 11.66 2.83
N GLY A 144 2.75 10.97 3.47
CA GLY A 144 1.33 11.30 3.37
C GLY A 144 0.72 10.97 2.00
N GLU A 145 1.28 10.00 1.28
CA GLU A 145 0.76 9.49 0.01
C GLU A 145 -0.36 8.45 0.23
N VAL A 146 -0.41 7.86 1.42
CA VAL A 146 -1.52 7.02 1.90
C VAL A 146 -1.94 7.51 3.29
N ASP A 147 -3.21 7.33 3.61
CA ASP A 147 -3.81 7.75 4.88
C ASP A 147 -3.50 6.77 6.01
N ALA A 148 -3.47 5.50 5.68
CA ALA A 148 -3.15 4.41 6.61
C ALA A 148 -2.44 3.26 5.90
N ILE A 149 -1.83 2.37 6.69
CA ILE A 149 -1.29 1.10 6.20
C ILE A 149 -1.75 -0.06 7.05
N VAL A 150 -1.98 -1.23 6.41
CA VAL A 150 -2.14 -2.51 7.11
C VAL A 150 -0.84 -3.28 7.01
N THR A 151 -0.23 -3.56 8.16
CA THR A 151 1.06 -4.26 8.23
C THR A 151 1.21 -5.01 9.56
N SER A 152 1.99 -6.07 9.53
CA SER A 152 2.45 -6.76 10.75
C SER A 152 3.82 -6.26 11.24
N THR A 153 4.53 -5.50 10.42
CA THR A 153 5.82 -4.91 10.84
C THR A 153 5.61 -3.99 12.02
N PRO A 154 6.28 -4.22 13.16
CA PRO A 154 6.20 -3.35 14.32
C PRO A 154 6.70 -1.94 13.99
N VAL A 155 5.85 -0.94 14.18
CA VAL A 155 6.21 0.46 13.97
C VAL A 155 5.90 1.23 15.24
N ALA A 156 6.94 1.68 15.94
CA ALA A 156 6.82 2.46 17.16
C ALA A 156 7.22 3.91 16.89
N ARG A 157 6.23 4.78 16.63
CA ARG A 157 6.44 6.23 16.53
C ARG A 157 5.38 6.95 17.36
N ALA A 158 5.80 7.94 18.17
CA ALA A 158 4.90 8.68 19.03
C ALA A 158 3.80 9.47 18.27
N SER A 159 4.07 9.83 17.00
CA SER A 159 3.13 10.56 16.14
C SER A 159 2.13 9.65 15.41
N TRP A 160 2.21 8.34 15.58
CA TRP A 160 1.36 7.37 14.90
C TRP A 160 0.45 6.64 15.88
N THR A 161 -0.70 6.23 15.39
CA THR A 161 -1.63 5.30 16.04
C THR A 161 -1.47 3.95 15.36
N ALA A 162 -1.52 2.87 16.13
CA ALA A 162 -1.47 1.51 15.64
C ALA A 162 -2.59 0.71 16.29
N ASP A 163 -3.67 0.51 15.54
CA ASP A 163 -4.82 -0.26 16.00
C ASP A 163 -4.62 -1.74 15.64
N TYR A 164 -4.68 -2.60 16.65
CA TYR A 164 -4.60 -4.04 16.47
C TYR A 164 -5.79 -4.56 15.66
N LEU A 165 -5.51 -5.45 14.71
CA LEU A 165 -6.52 -6.12 13.87
C LEU A 165 -6.59 -7.62 14.18
N HIS A 166 -5.61 -8.40 13.73
CA HIS A 166 -5.55 -9.85 13.85
C HIS A 166 -4.14 -10.33 14.22
N PRO A 167 -3.99 -11.50 14.85
CA PRO A 167 -2.70 -12.18 14.94
C PRO A 167 -2.25 -12.59 13.53
N GLU A 168 -0.95 -12.55 13.26
CA GLU A 168 -0.33 -13.19 12.11
C GLU A 168 0.46 -14.40 12.61
N THR A 169 -0.06 -15.59 12.34
CA THR A 169 0.54 -16.87 12.67
C THR A 169 1.18 -17.48 11.45
N TYR A 170 2.12 -18.38 11.67
CA TYR A 170 2.92 -18.99 10.59
C TYR A 170 2.89 -20.52 10.70
N ARG A 171 2.94 -21.18 9.53
CA ARG A 171 3.06 -22.63 9.40
C ARG A 171 4.34 -22.98 8.64
N PHE A 172 5.04 -24.01 9.07
CA PHE A 172 6.13 -24.60 8.29
C PHE A 172 5.54 -25.73 7.46
N VAL A 173 5.64 -25.64 6.13
CA VAL A 173 4.85 -26.48 5.25
C VAL A 173 5.65 -27.02 4.07
N ALA A 174 5.21 -28.17 3.55
CA ALA A 174 5.69 -28.77 2.30
C ALA A 174 4.57 -29.58 1.62
N SER A 175 4.80 -29.94 0.34
CA SER A 175 3.99 -30.94 -0.34
C SER A 175 4.24 -32.34 0.23
N PRO A 176 3.21 -33.17 0.49
CA PRO A 176 3.38 -34.58 0.91
C PRO A 176 4.26 -35.38 -0.05
N ARG A 177 4.12 -35.16 -1.37
CA ARG A 177 4.91 -35.86 -2.39
C ARG A 177 6.39 -35.55 -2.35
N LEU A 178 6.77 -34.32 -1.92
CA LEU A 178 8.18 -34.02 -1.67
C LEU A 178 8.71 -34.87 -0.54
N LEU A 179 7.94 -35.00 0.56
CA LEU A 179 8.33 -35.73 1.76
C LEU A 179 8.41 -37.25 1.55
N GLU A 180 7.62 -37.82 0.64
CA GLU A 180 7.73 -39.22 0.23
C GLU A 180 9.11 -39.54 -0.35
N ARG A 181 9.72 -38.59 -1.07
CA ARG A 181 11.02 -38.75 -1.70
C ARG A 181 12.17 -38.28 -0.79
N GLN A 182 11.91 -37.28 0.01
CA GLN A 182 12.89 -36.64 0.88
C GLN A 182 12.22 -36.31 2.22
N PRO A 183 12.21 -37.23 3.17
CA PRO A 183 11.59 -37.04 4.46
C PRO A 183 12.18 -35.85 5.26
N LEU A 184 11.36 -35.17 6.03
CA LEU A 184 11.75 -34.13 7.00
C LEU A 184 10.99 -34.41 8.30
N ALA A 185 11.56 -35.26 9.16
CA ALA A 185 10.99 -35.71 10.42
C ALA A 185 11.65 -35.07 11.66
N ALA A 186 12.85 -34.50 11.48
CA ALA A 186 13.61 -33.82 12.52
C ALA A 186 14.24 -32.52 11.98
N PRO A 187 14.56 -31.55 12.85
CA PRO A 187 15.21 -30.28 12.44
C PRO A 187 16.48 -30.46 11.62
N GLU A 188 17.25 -31.53 11.88
CA GLU A 188 18.48 -31.86 11.17
C GLU A 188 18.23 -32.22 9.70
N ASP A 189 17.06 -32.78 9.36
CA ASP A 189 16.71 -33.16 8.00
C ASP A 189 16.56 -31.96 7.07
N ALA A 190 16.36 -30.76 7.65
CA ALA A 190 16.24 -29.51 6.90
C ALA A 190 17.45 -29.21 6.01
N HIS A 191 18.65 -29.73 6.35
CA HIS A 191 19.85 -29.63 5.51
C HIS A 191 19.69 -30.28 4.14
N GLY A 192 18.79 -31.24 4.01
CA GLY A 192 18.48 -31.88 2.73
C GLY A 192 17.61 -31.02 1.82
N HIS A 193 16.88 -30.04 2.36
CA HIS A 193 15.82 -29.33 1.66
C HIS A 193 16.22 -27.93 1.21
N THR A 194 15.51 -27.44 0.17
CA THR A 194 15.56 -26.06 -0.27
C THR A 194 14.49 -25.24 0.47
N LEU A 195 14.92 -24.21 1.21
CA LEU A 195 14.01 -23.23 1.77
C LEU A 195 13.54 -22.27 0.67
N LEU A 196 12.23 -22.07 0.56
CA LEU A 196 11.62 -21.05 -0.27
C LEU A 196 11.28 -19.85 0.64
N ASP A 197 11.77 -18.66 0.29
CA ASP A 197 11.45 -17.43 1.04
C ASP A 197 11.34 -16.25 0.06
N ILE A 198 10.86 -15.11 0.53
CA ILE A 198 10.62 -13.91 -0.28
C ILE A 198 11.92 -13.41 -0.90
N ASN A 199 12.98 -13.33 -0.10
CA ASN A 199 14.30 -12.83 -0.53
C ASN A 199 15.41 -13.35 0.39
N ASP A 200 16.66 -12.97 0.11
CA ASP A 200 17.84 -13.42 0.83
C ASP A 200 17.93 -12.98 2.31
N THR A 201 17.07 -12.07 2.76
CA THR A 201 16.99 -11.68 4.18
C THR A 201 16.12 -12.62 5.01
N LEU A 202 15.51 -13.63 4.38
CA LEU A 202 14.70 -14.68 4.96
C LEU A 202 13.59 -14.15 5.90
N PRO A 203 12.71 -13.27 5.39
CA PRO A 203 11.73 -12.59 6.24
C PRO A 203 10.68 -13.53 6.83
N LEU A 204 10.43 -14.70 6.21
CA LEU A 204 9.48 -15.69 6.70
C LEU A 204 10.16 -16.76 7.56
N ALA A 205 11.31 -17.26 7.16
CA ALA A 205 12.02 -18.31 7.92
C ALA A 205 12.38 -17.91 9.36
N ARG A 206 12.55 -16.62 9.63
CA ARG A 206 12.83 -16.10 10.98
C ARG A 206 11.74 -16.40 12.01
N TYR A 207 10.54 -16.76 11.56
CA TYR A 207 9.43 -17.10 12.47
C TYR A 207 9.45 -18.57 12.93
N LEU A 208 10.36 -19.40 12.39
CA LEU A 208 10.56 -20.78 12.78
C LEU A 208 11.91 -20.92 13.50
N LEU A 209 11.86 -21.36 14.76
CA LEU A 209 13.05 -21.57 15.56
C LEU A 209 13.26 -23.08 15.78
N ASP A 210 14.53 -23.51 15.86
CA ASP A 210 14.87 -24.85 16.34
C ASP A 210 14.56 -24.96 17.85
N GLY A 211 14.58 -26.18 18.38
CA GLY A 211 14.33 -26.42 19.81
C GLY A 211 15.31 -25.73 20.77
N GLY A 212 16.35 -25.08 20.28
CA GLY A 212 17.32 -24.27 21.02
C GLY A 212 17.14 -22.78 20.84
N GLY A 213 16.09 -22.33 20.10
CA GLY A 213 15.81 -20.92 19.82
C GLY A 213 16.64 -20.31 18.70
N ALA A 214 17.31 -21.11 17.86
CA ALA A 214 18.04 -20.67 16.68
C ALA A 214 17.24 -20.97 15.39
N PRO A 215 17.47 -20.22 14.28
CA PRO A 215 16.86 -20.53 13.00
C PRO A 215 17.31 -21.89 12.46
N LEU A 216 16.38 -22.65 11.84
CA LEU A 216 16.72 -23.91 11.18
C LEU A 216 17.71 -23.65 10.03
N ARG A 217 18.57 -24.66 9.77
CA ARG A 217 19.58 -24.60 8.70
C ARG A 217 19.15 -25.48 7.53
N PHE A 218 18.99 -24.87 6.37
CA PHE A 218 18.61 -25.53 5.12
C PHE A 218 19.81 -25.75 4.20
N GLY A 219 19.74 -26.75 3.32
CA GLY A 219 20.81 -27.05 2.36
C GLY A 219 20.97 -25.99 1.29
N SER A 220 19.88 -25.34 0.90
CA SER A 220 19.86 -24.22 -0.02
C SER A 220 18.69 -23.29 0.25
N VAL A 221 18.76 -22.07 -0.27
CA VAL A 221 17.71 -21.06 -0.20
C VAL A 221 17.38 -20.61 -1.60
N ARG A 222 16.08 -20.43 -1.88
CA ARG A 222 15.57 -19.85 -3.12
C ARG A 222 14.72 -18.63 -2.83
N ALA A 223 15.16 -17.48 -3.33
CA ALA A 223 14.37 -16.25 -3.31
C ALA A 223 13.26 -16.32 -4.36
N CYS A 224 12.01 -16.08 -3.94
CA CYS A 224 10.80 -16.26 -4.76
C CYS A 224 10.11 -14.93 -5.08
N GLY A 225 10.40 -13.85 -4.36
CA GLY A 225 9.88 -12.50 -4.58
C GLY A 225 8.50 -12.22 -3.97
N ALA A 226 7.60 -13.21 -3.92
CA ALA A 226 6.23 -13.06 -3.45
C ALA A 226 5.74 -14.33 -2.74
N GLY A 227 4.81 -14.18 -1.78
CA GLY A 227 4.21 -15.32 -1.07
C GLY A 227 3.42 -16.26 -1.99
N ALA A 228 2.67 -15.70 -2.94
CA ALA A 228 1.96 -16.48 -3.95
C ALA A 228 2.91 -17.36 -4.80
N ALA A 229 4.09 -16.87 -5.16
CA ALA A 229 5.08 -17.65 -5.87
C ALA A 229 5.65 -18.79 -5.01
N ILE A 230 5.82 -18.57 -3.70
CA ILE A 230 6.22 -19.62 -2.76
C ILE A 230 5.16 -20.71 -2.73
N LEU A 231 3.89 -20.36 -2.61
CA LEU A 231 2.78 -21.33 -2.58
C LEU A 231 2.76 -22.23 -3.82
N GLU A 232 2.89 -21.64 -5.01
CA GLU A 232 2.96 -22.41 -6.26
C GLU A 232 4.19 -23.34 -6.32
N LEU A 233 5.33 -22.89 -5.81
CA LEU A 233 6.54 -23.71 -5.77
C LEU A 233 6.45 -24.85 -4.74
N LEU A 234 5.74 -24.63 -3.61
CA LEU A 234 5.44 -25.67 -2.64
C LEU A 234 4.58 -26.77 -3.27
N LYS A 235 3.48 -26.39 -3.94
CA LYS A 235 2.58 -27.32 -4.67
C LYS A 235 3.33 -28.08 -5.78
N ALA A 236 4.29 -27.41 -6.43
CA ALA A 236 5.17 -28.01 -7.43
C ALA A 236 6.36 -28.81 -6.85
N GLU A 237 6.39 -29.08 -5.52
CA GLU A 237 7.38 -29.92 -4.84
C GLU A 237 8.83 -29.37 -4.91
N ARG A 238 8.98 -28.03 -4.95
CA ARG A 238 10.29 -27.38 -5.18
C ARG A 238 11.04 -27.01 -3.90
N GLY A 239 10.46 -27.28 -2.74
CA GLY A 239 11.08 -26.99 -1.44
C GLY A 239 10.08 -26.96 -0.31
N VAL A 240 10.54 -26.42 0.80
CA VAL A 240 9.78 -26.21 2.03
C VAL A 240 9.73 -24.72 2.37
N ALA A 241 8.73 -24.24 3.09
CA ALA A 241 8.63 -22.84 3.44
C ALA A 241 7.93 -22.61 4.78
N VAL A 242 8.26 -21.50 5.44
CA VAL A 242 7.44 -20.91 6.49
C VAL A 242 6.49 -19.92 5.82
N MET A 243 5.19 -20.09 6.01
CA MET A 243 4.16 -19.31 5.37
C MET A 243 3.17 -18.74 6.40
N PRO A 244 2.63 -17.52 6.17
CA PRO A 244 1.48 -17.07 6.94
C PRO A 244 0.34 -18.06 6.83
N GLU A 245 -0.29 -18.40 7.97
CA GLU A 245 -1.34 -19.42 8.05
C GLU A 245 -2.48 -19.13 7.10
N TYR A 246 -2.96 -17.88 7.04
CA TYR A 246 -4.05 -17.46 6.16
C TYR A 246 -3.79 -17.74 4.65
N MET A 247 -2.52 -17.89 4.24
CA MET A 247 -2.17 -18.19 2.84
C MET A 247 -2.15 -19.67 2.51
N VAL A 248 -2.08 -20.54 3.51
CA VAL A 248 -1.90 -21.99 3.32
C VAL A 248 -3.02 -22.83 3.94
N GLU A 249 -3.99 -22.19 4.58
CA GLU A 249 -5.09 -22.85 5.29
C GLU A 249 -5.85 -23.82 4.36
N ASP A 250 -6.32 -23.36 3.20
CA ASP A 250 -7.03 -24.18 2.22
C ASP A 250 -6.18 -25.36 1.71
N ALA A 251 -4.89 -25.13 1.48
CA ALA A 251 -3.97 -26.15 1.01
C ALA A 251 -3.63 -27.19 2.10
N LEU A 252 -3.67 -26.79 3.36
CA LEU A 252 -3.54 -27.70 4.50
C LEU A 252 -4.83 -28.53 4.67
N GLU A 253 -6.00 -27.88 4.61
CA GLU A 253 -7.30 -28.57 4.71
C GLU A 253 -7.52 -29.57 3.59
N SER A 254 -7.15 -29.21 2.35
CA SER A 254 -7.24 -30.11 1.19
C SER A 254 -6.19 -31.22 1.16
N GLY A 255 -5.13 -31.13 1.98
CA GLY A 255 -3.99 -32.04 1.98
C GLY A 255 -3.02 -31.83 0.83
N GLU A 256 -3.12 -30.75 0.06
CA GLU A 256 -2.10 -30.36 -0.92
C GLU A 256 -0.77 -30.03 -0.27
N LEU A 257 -0.82 -29.44 0.93
CA LEU A 257 0.32 -29.19 1.80
C LEU A 257 0.11 -29.90 3.14
N VAL A 258 1.20 -30.15 3.82
CA VAL A 258 1.22 -30.67 5.20
C VAL A 258 2.12 -29.82 6.06
N GLU A 259 1.76 -29.73 7.33
CA GLU A 259 2.58 -29.03 8.32
C GLU A 259 3.76 -29.90 8.75
N LEU A 260 4.91 -29.28 8.87
CA LEU A 260 6.17 -29.87 9.28
C LEU A 260 6.51 -29.46 10.70
N LEU A 261 7.08 -30.39 11.48
CA LEU A 261 7.62 -30.15 12.82
C LEU A 261 6.69 -29.26 13.66
N PRO A 262 5.43 -29.66 13.88
CA PRO A 262 4.43 -28.84 14.59
C PRO A 262 4.82 -28.52 16.04
N GLU A 263 5.73 -29.27 16.61
CA GLU A 263 6.28 -29.08 17.95
C GLU A 263 7.30 -27.95 18.08
N LEU A 264 7.85 -27.44 16.96
CA LEU A 264 8.81 -26.36 17.00
C LEU A 264 8.14 -25.03 17.33
N GLU A 265 8.87 -24.19 18.05
CA GLU A 265 8.42 -22.85 18.39
C GLU A 265 8.27 -21.99 17.14
N ARG A 266 7.15 -21.31 17.03
CA ARG A 266 6.87 -20.32 16.00
C ARG A 266 6.64 -18.96 16.63
N LEU A 267 7.37 -17.98 16.18
CA LEU A 267 7.08 -16.60 16.50
C LEU A 267 5.81 -16.16 15.76
N SER A 268 5.10 -15.23 16.34
CA SER A 268 3.91 -14.64 15.72
C SER A 268 4.04 -13.13 15.68
N ASP A 269 3.32 -12.52 14.77
CA ASP A 269 3.19 -11.07 14.67
C ASP A 269 1.72 -10.66 14.80
N SER A 270 1.41 -9.41 14.54
CA SER A 270 0.03 -8.93 14.56
C SER A 270 -0.19 -7.89 13.49
N PHE A 271 -1.21 -8.09 12.67
CA PHE A 271 -1.66 -7.05 11.76
C PHE A 271 -2.24 -5.87 12.53
N ARG A 272 -1.87 -4.68 12.10
CA ARG A 272 -2.33 -3.41 12.65
C ARG A 272 -2.67 -2.45 11.53
N LEU A 273 -3.70 -1.63 11.74
CA LEU A 273 -3.92 -0.42 10.96
C LEU A 273 -3.09 0.70 11.59
N ILE A 274 -2.16 1.24 10.83
CA ILE A 274 -1.25 2.30 11.28
C ILE A 274 -1.53 3.57 10.51
N TYR A 275 -1.72 4.68 11.21
CA TYR A 275 -1.98 6.00 10.64
C TYR A 275 -1.45 7.12 11.55
N ARG A 276 -1.43 8.35 11.04
CA ARG A 276 -0.99 9.51 11.81
C ARG A 276 -2.01 9.86 12.89
N ARG A 277 -1.55 10.09 14.12
CA ARG A 277 -2.43 10.45 15.26
C ARG A 277 -3.19 11.76 15.02
N ASP A 278 -2.60 12.69 14.27
CA ASP A 278 -3.19 13.98 13.90
C ASP A 278 -3.93 13.94 12.56
N HIS A 279 -4.25 12.75 12.04
CA HIS A 279 -4.96 12.60 10.76
C HIS A 279 -6.34 13.26 10.82
N PRO A 280 -6.76 14.05 9.80
CA PRO A 280 -8.09 14.72 9.79
C PRO A 280 -9.25 13.73 9.90
N LEU A 281 -9.11 12.52 9.32
CA LEU A 281 -10.12 11.46 9.34
C LEU A 281 -9.77 10.34 10.34
N LYS A 282 -9.11 10.67 11.46
CA LYS A 282 -8.71 9.67 12.47
C LYS A 282 -9.88 8.87 13.03
N ASP A 283 -11.04 9.48 13.17
CA ASP A 283 -12.23 8.81 13.71
C ASP A 283 -12.77 7.79 12.68
N ALA A 284 -12.76 8.12 11.39
CA ALA A 284 -13.09 7.19 10.32
C ALA A 284 -12.05 6.05 10.22
N LEU A 285 -10.76 6.34 10.42
CA LEU A 285 -9.72 5.30 10.45
C LEU A 285 -9.85 4.36 11.64
N ALA A 286 -10.25 4.86 12.81
CA ALA A 286 -10.58 4.03 13.97
C ALA A 286 -11.83 3.15 13.72
N ASP A 287 -12.84 3.69 13.05
CA ASP A 287 -14.01 2.94 12.58
C ASP A 287 -13.62 1.83 11.60
N LEU A 288 -12.78 2.15 10.60
CA LEU A 288 -12.23 1.17 9.66
C LEU A 288 -11.48 0.05 10.39
N ALA A 289 -10.65 0.39 11.39
CA ALA A 289 -9.97 -0.62 12.22
C ALA A 289 -10.96 -1.53 12.94
N GLY A 290 -12.09 -0.98 13.41
CA GLY A 290 -13.18 -1.73 14.02
C GLY A 290 -13.79 -2.75 13.06
N VAL A 291 -14.11 -2.34 11.84
CA VAL A 291 -14.64 -3.20 10.76
C VAL A 291 -13.63 -4.29 10.41
N LEU A 292 -12.39 -3.91 10.14
CA LEU A 292 -11.34 -4.87 9.75
C LEU A 292 -11.06 -5.89 10.85
N ARG A 293 -11.14 -5.51 12.12
CA ARG A 293 -11.00 -6.44 13.26
C ARG A 293 -12.15 -7.44 13.34
N ALA A 294 -13.36 -7.05 12.94
CA ALA A 294 -14.52 -7.91 12.92
C ALA A 294 -14.56 -8.86 11.70
N THR A 295 -13.82 -8.53 10.64
CA THR A 295 -13.76 -9.34 9.41
C THR A 295 -12.73 -10.46 9.60
N PRO A 296 -13.12 -11.75 9.53
CA PRO A 296 -12.19 -12.86 9.67
C PRO A 296 -11.02 -12.79 8.68
N LEU A 297 -9.82 -13.10 9.14
CA LEU A 297 -8.63 -13.20 8.27
C LEU A 297 -8.65 -14.57 7.60
N THR A 298 -9.29 -14.67 6.47
CA THR A 298 -9.36 -15.91 5.65
C THR A 298 -8.76 -15.64 4.27
N HIS A 299 -8.22 -16.68 3.63
CA HIS A 299 -7.75 -16.60 2.26
C HIS A 299 -8.94 -16.82 1.32
N GLN A 300 -9.43 -15.76 0.68
CA GLN A 300 -10.48 -15.83 -0.34
C GLN A 300 -9.88 -15.39 -1.69
N LEU A 301 -9.13 -16.27 -2.33
CA LEU A 301 -8.70 -16.09 -3.73
C LEU A 301 -9.26 -17.22 -4.59
#